data_def0827fa4bc2515c37c30c1c7796440
#
_entry.id   def0827fa4bc2515c37c30c1c7796440
#
_cell.length_a   1.000
_cell.length_b   1.000
_cell.length_c   1.000
_cell.angle_alpha   90.00
_cell.angle_beta   90.00
_cell.angle_gamma   90.00
#
_symmetry.space_group_name_H-M   'P 1'
#
loop_
_entity.id
_entity.type
_entity.pdbx_description
1 polymer ?
#
loop_
_entity_poly.entity_id
_entity_poly.type
_entity_poly.pdbx_seq_one_letter_code
_entity_poly.pdbx_strand_id
1 'polypeptide(L)'
;MFKTLRTALFGMGAFLLAGGLLTVPAQASDYPSKPIQLVSPYGAGGDSDLTARVWAEFAKKKLGQPVVVVNKTGGGGLTGSLFAAKAKPDGYTLFLAQAGPNIIIPLTAKGANYSFDSFDYIARIMVANCAVVVNKDAPWNNLKEFEAAAKKEPGKLVFASPAATSWLTFAMRNWFTGTGVQVKQVEYKSGGEAATAVLGGHADMTFLFPQNYAPMASADKLKILAIGTKSDVYPNAPTFAEQGYEGNYYGWAGIAAPKGTPKEILDRLPAI
;
A
#
# COMPACT_ATOMS: atom_id res chain seq x y z
N MET A 1 97.74 8.76 -1.37
CA MET A 1 98.00 8.27 -2.76
C MET A 1 96.66 8.19 -3.50
N PHE A 2 96.46 9.14 -4.39
CA PHE A 2 95.72 9.09 -5.67
C PHE A 2 94.48 8.16 -5.78
N LYS A 3 93.39 8.45 -6.37
CA LYS A 3 92.90 9.41 -7.38
C LYS A 3 91.38 9.34 -7.41
N THR A 4 90.68 10.44 -7.40
CA THR A 4 89.80 11.08 -8.46
C THR A 4 88.74 10.28 -9.20
N LEU A 5 87.57 10.91 -9.23
CA LEU A 5 86.69 11.18 -10.35
C LEU A 5 85.59 10.12 -10.57
N ARG A 6 84.31 10.37 -10.85
CA ARG A 6 83.67 11.44 -11.62
C ARG A 6 82.12 11.34 -11.44
N THR A 7 81.53 12.47 -11.43
CA THR A 7 80.14 12.83 -11.68
C THR A 7 79.45 12.00 -12.77
N ALA A 8 78.24 11.57 -12.51
CA ALA A 8 77.20 11.43 -13.56
C ALA A 8 75.85 11.71 -12.96
N LEU A 9 75.26 12.85 -13.31
CA LEU A 9 73.82 13.18 -13.26
C LEU A 9 73.09 12.20 -14.17
N PHE A 10 72.02 11.57 -13.64
CA PHE A 10 70.92 11.11 -14.46
C PHE A 10 69.62 11.49 -13.74
N GLY A 11 68.95 12.45 -14.34
CA GLY A 11 67.64 12.82 -13.98
C GLY A 11 66.68 11.66 -14.29
N MET A 12 65.85 11.30 -13.33
CA MET A 12 64.75 10.37 -13.54
C MET A 12 63.46 11.06 -13.20
N GLY A 13 62.77 11.39 -14.29
CA GLY A 13 61.50 12.08 -14.27
C GLY A 13 60.44 11.35 -13.43
N ALA A 14 59.80 12.10 -12.57
CA ALA A 14 58.62 11.67 -11.85
C ALA A 14 57.48 11.50 -12.86
N PHE A 15 57.16 10.28 -13.22
CA PHE A 15 55.91 9.93 -13.89
C PHE A 15 54.76 9.96 -12.85
N LEU A 16 54.11 11.10 -12.73
CA LEU A 16 52.80 11.21 -12.07
C LEU A 16 51.79 10.39 -12.88
N LEU A 17 51.56 9.16 -12.50
CA LEU A 17 50.39 8.38 -12.87
C LEU A 17 49.16 9.01 -12.19
N ALA A 18 48.56 10.00 -12.86
CA ALA A 18 47.21 10.44 -12.58
C ALA A 18 46.26 9.30 -12.96
N GLY A 19 46.03 8.38 -12.00
CA GLY A 19 44.98 7.40 -12.08
C GLY A 19 43.61 8.11 -12.06
N GLY A 20 43.16 8.56 -13.21
CA GLY A 20 41.78 9.01 -13.38
C GLY A 20 40.87 7.85 -13.03
N LEU A 21 40.19 7.93 -11.89
CA LEU A 21 39.00 7.15 -11.61
C LEU A 21 37.98 7.47 -12.69
N LEU A 22 37.98 6.67 -13.76
CA LEU A 22 36.90 6.61 -14.69
C LEU A 22 35.69 6.06 -13.90
N THR A 23 34.91 6.95 -13.33
CA THR A 23 33.54 6.64 -12.95
C THR A 23 32.81 6.28 -14.23
N VAL A 24 32.76 4.97 -14.54
CA VAL A 24 31.89 4.46 -15.58
C VAL A 24 30.47 4.85 -15.15
N PRO A 25 29.78 5.72 -15.87
CA PRO A 25 28.39 5.98 -15.58
C PRO A 25 27.67 4.63 -15.70
N ALA A 26 27.03 4.18 -14.63
CA ALA A 26 26.20 2.99 -14.66
C ALA A 26 25.19 3.19 -15.81
N GLN A 27 25.32 2.38 -16.85
CA GLN A 27 24.48 2.47 -18.05
C GLN A 27 23.04 2.15 -17.66
N ALA A 28 22.28 3.18 -17.35
CA ALA A 28 20.82 3.12 -17.25
C ALA A 28 20.16 2.87 -18.62
N SER A 29 20.94 2.73 -19.70
CA SER A 29 20.42 2.60 -21.06
C SER A 29 19.60 1.32 -21.30
N ASP A 30 19.86 0.24 -20.57
CA ASP A 30 19.24 -1.08 -20.78
C ASP A 30 18.25 -1.50 -19.66
N TYR A 31 17.88 -0.60 -18.77
CA TYR A 31 16.85 -0.91 -17.77
C TYR A 31 15.45 -0.80 -18.37
N PRO A 32 14.54 -1.77 -18.13
CA PRO A 32 14.80 -3.09 -17.56
C PRO A 32 15.27 -4.10 -18.61
N SER A 33 16.33 -4.88 -18.31
CA SER A 33 16.85 -5.96 -19.18
C SER A 33 16.40 -7.36 -18.76
N LYS A 34 15.68 -7.46 -17.62
CA LYS A 34 15.16 -8.71 -17.06
C LYS A 34 13.82 -8.46 -16.33
N PRO A 35 13.07 -9.52 -15.99
CA PRO A 35 11.83 -9.37 -15.24
C PRO A 35 11.97 -8.60 -13.95
N ILE A 36 10.96 -7.76 -13.64
CA ILE A 36 10.85 -6.97 -12.42
C ILE A 36 9.93 -7.72 -11.45
N GLN A 37 10.28 -7.79 -10.18
CA GLN A 37 9.45 -8.33 -9.12
C GLN A 37 8.62 -7.20 -8.47
N LEU A 38 7.30 -7.35 -8.42
CA LEU A 38 6.41 -6.49 -7.64
C LEU A 38 5.94 -7.24 -6.40
N VAL A 39 6.41 -6.82 -5.24
CA VAL A 39 6.06 -7.43 -3.95
C VAL A 39 4.71 -6.90 -3.50
N SER A 40 3.74 -7.80 -3.35
CA SER A 40 2.47 -7.56 -2.65
C SER A 40 2.59 -8.09 -1.22
N PRO A 41 2.31 -7.29 -0.18
CA PRO A 41 2.46 -7.72 1.22
C PRO A 41 1.33 -8.61 1.72
N TYR A 42 0.31 -8.85 0.90
CA TYR A 42 -0.88 -9.62 1.24
C TYR A 42 -1.09 -10.83 0.32
N GLY A 43 -2.04 -11.69 0.69
CA GLY A 43 -2.33 -12.94 0.00
C GLY A 43 -2.87 -12.76 -1.42
N ALA A 44 -2.65 -13.79 -2.23
CA ALA A 44 -3.18 -13.85 -3.59
C ALA A 44 -4.72 -13.83 -3.59
N GLY A 45 -5.30 -13.21 -4.63
CA GLY A 45 -6.75 -13.04 -4.80
C GLY A 45 -7.38 -11.94 -3.93
N GLY A 46 -6.62 -11.29 -3.04
CA GLY A 46 -7.07 -10.13 -2.28
C GLY A 46 -6.91 -8.83 -3.07
N ASP A 47 -7.44 -7.74 -2.49
CA ASP A 47 -7.45 -6.40 -3.11
C ASP A 47 -6.08 -5.93 -3.58
N SER A 48 -5.06 -6.14 -2.75
CA SER A 48 -3.68 -5.78 -3.05
C SER A 48 -3.11 -6.58 -4.21
N ASP A 49 -3.39 -7.88 -4.26
CA ASP A 49 -2.93 -8.76 -5.33
C ASP A 49 -3.57 -8.39 -6.67
N LEU A 50 -4.87 -8.16 -6.69
CA LEU A 50 -5.60 -7.74 -7.90
C LEU A 50 -5.07 -6.40 -8.41
N THR A 51 -4.90 -5.41 -7.53
CA THR A 51 -4.32 -4.10 -7.87
C THR A 51 -2.91 -4.24 -8.43
N ALA A 52 -2.06 -5.05 -7.80
CA ALA A 52 -0.70 -5.31 -8.26
C ALA A 52 -0.69 -5.94 -9.65
N ARG A 53 -1.56 -6.93 -9.92
CA ARG A 53 -1.63 -7.61 -11.22
C ARG A 53 -2.12 -6.70 -12.34
N VAL A 54 -3.11 -5.85 -12.09
CA VAL A 54 -3.58 -4.87 -13.07
C VAL A 54 -2.46 -3.92 -13.47
N TRP A 55 -1.73 -3.37 -12.48
CA TRP A 55 -0.59 -2.51 -12.76
C TRP A 55 0.56 -3.25 -13.45
N ALA A 56 0.84 -4.49 -13.05
CA ALA A 56 1.90 -5.31 -13.64
C ALA A 56 1.67 -5.56 -15.14
N GLU A 57 0.44 -5.85 -15.55
CA GLU A 57 0.10 -6.01 -16.97
C GLU A 57 0.22 -4.70 -17.76
N PHE A 58 -0.15 -3.57 -17.19
CA PHE A 58 0.07 -2.27 -17.78
C PHE A 58 1.57 -1.95 -17.91
N ALA A 59 2.33 -2.12 -16.82
CA ALA A 59 3.75 -1.84 -16.77
C ALA A 59 4.55 -2.72 -17.75
N LYS A 60 4.22 -4.01 -17.88
CA LYS A 60 4.80 -4.93 -18.85
C LYS A 60 4.71 -4.38 -20.28
N LYS A 61 3.56 -3.83 -20.67
CA LYS A 61 3.36 -3.25 -22.01
C LYS A 61 4.25 -2.02 -22.25
N LYS A 62 4.48 -1.23 -21.20
CA LYS A 62 5.30 -0.02 -21.28
C LYS A 62 6.80 -0.28 -21.21
N LEU A 63 7.20 -1.25 -20.38
CA LEU A 63 8.61 -1.55 -20.10
C LEU A 63 9.21 -2.61 -21.02
N GLY A 64 8.39 -3.35 -21.77
CA GLY A 64 8.87 -4.44 -22.62
C GLY A 64 9.40 -5.66 -21.86
N GLN A 65 9.30 -5.66 -20.52
CA GLN A 65 9.73 -6.75 -19.65
C GLN A 65 8.60 -7.21 -18.73
N PRO A 66 8.55 -8.50 -18.37
CA PRO A 66 7.56 -9.00 -17.42
C PRO A 66 7.67 -8.31 -16.06
N VAL A 67 6.52 -7.97 -15.48
CA VAL A 67 6.43 -7.60 -14.06
C VAL A 67 5.70 -8.73 -13.33
N VAL A 68 6.42 -9.40 -12.43
CA VAL A 68 5.94 -10.59 -11.73
C VAL A 68 5.48 -10.21 -10.32
N VAL A 69 4.19 -10.40 -10.04
CA VAL A 69 3.64 -10.17 -8.70
C VAL A 69 4.03 -11.32 -7.78
N VAL A 70 4.63 -10.99 -6.64
CA VAL A 70 5.04 -11.95 -5.62
C VAL A 70 4.38 -11.61 -4.29
N ASN A 71 3.51 -12.48 -3.82
CA ASN A 71 2.81 -12.33 -2.55
C ASN A 71 3.71 -12.79 -1.39
N LYS A 72 4.18 -11.83 -0.57
CA LYS A 72 4.96 -12.10 0.65
C LYS A 72 4.14 -11.76 1.88
N THR A 73 3.40 -12.75 2.35
CA THR A 73 2.45 -12.62 3.47
C THR A 73 3.14 -12.79 4.83
N GLY A 74 2.48 -12.32 5.87
CA GLY A 74 2.88 -12.52 7.28
C GLY A 74 2.90 -11.21 8.07
N GLY A 75 2.53 -11.30 9.36
CA GLY A 75 2.50 -10.15 10.27
C GLY A 75 1.63 -8.98 9.80
N GLY A 76 0.50 -9.28 9.13
CA GLY A 76 -0.37 -8.24 8.57
C GLY A 76 0.26 -7.41 7.44
N GLY A 77 1.29 -7.93 6.77
CA GLY A 77 2.05 -7.26 5.72
C GLY A 77 3.49 -6.90 6.10
N LEU A 78 3.88 -7.09 7.36
CA LEU A 78 5.23 -6.78 7.87
C LEU A 78 6.33 -7.53 7.08
N THR A 79 6.12 -8.82 6.80
CA THR A 79 7.10 -9.67 6.11
C THR A 79 7.41 -9.13 4.70
N GLY A 80 6.38 -8.82 3.91
CA GLY A 80 6.54 -8.27 2.57
C GLY A 80 7.19 -6.89 2.56
N SER A 81 6.80 -6.03 3.51
CA SER A 81 7.36 -4.69 3.67
C SER A 81 8.84 -4.72 4.02
N LEU A 82 9.24 -5.55 4.99
CA LEU A 82 10.64 -5.72 5.37
C LEU A 82 11.49 -6.30 4.22
N PHE A 83 10.94 -7.26 3.47
CA PHE A 83 11.63 -7.81 2.31
C PHE A 83 11.88 -6.72 1.26
N ALA A 84 10.85 -5.93 0.93
CA ALA A 84 10.97 -4.87 -0.05
C ALA A 84 11.91 -3.75 0.41
N ALA A 85 11.80 -3.28 1.66
CA ALA A 85 12.65 -2.22 2.20
C ALA A 85 14.13 -2.57 2.23
N LYS A 86 14.48 -3.87 2.32
CA LYS A 86 15.87 -4.39 2.35
C LYS A 86 16.38 -4.84 0.98
N ALA A 87 15.54 -4.79 -0.05
CA ALA A 87 15.96 -5.19 -1.38
C ALA A 87 16.98 -4.20 -1.98
N LYS A 88 17.70 -4.64 -3.00
CA LYS A 88 18.65 -3.78 -3.71
C LYS A 88 17.90 -2.64 -4.40
N PRO A 89 18.40 -1.39 -4.33
CA PRO A 89 17.80 -0.24 -4.98
C PRO A 89 18.18 -0.17 -6.48
N ASP A 90 17.96 -1.26 -7.20
CA ASP A 90 18.32 -1.43 -8.62
C ASP A 90 17.11 -1.44 -9.56
N GLY A 91 15.90 -1.19 -9.02
CA GLY A 91 14.66 -1.14 -9.79
C GLY A 91 14.04 -2.50 -10.10
N TYR A 92 14.70 -3.63 -9.79
CA TYR A 92 14.17 -4.97 -10.08
C TYR A 92 13.32 -5.56 -8.95
N THR A 93 13.25 -4.89 -7.81
CA THR A 93 12.29 -5.19 -6.76
C THR A 93 11.47 -3.93 -6.48
N LEU A 94 10.18 -3.97 -6.78
CA LEU A 94 9.23 -2.91 -6.48
C LEU A 94 8.28 -3.39 -5.37
N PHE A 95 7.61 -2.44 -4.75
CA PHE A 95 6.69 -2.68 -3.65
C PHE A 95 5.33 -2.04 -3.93
N LEU A 96 4.27 -2.80 -3.68
CA LEU A 96 2.92 -2.25 -3.67
C LEU A 96 2.71 -1.51 -2.35
N ALA A 97 2.89 -0.20 -2.39
CA ALA A 97 2.74 0.69 -1.26
C ALA A 97 1.26 0.93 -0.93
N GLN A 98 0.92 0.85 0.35
CA GLN A 98 -0.43 1.10 0.87
C GLN A 98 -0.33 1.67 2.29
N ALA A 99 -1.41 2.29 2.80
CA ALA A 99 -1.39 2.92 4.12
C ALA A 99 -1.05 1.93 5.26
N GLY A 100 -1.58 0.70 5.23
CA GLY A 100 -1.25 -0.33 6.22
C GLY A 100 0.24 -0.62 6.29
N PRO A 101 0.83 -1.17 5.23
CA PRO A 101 2.25 -1.52 5.17
C PRO A 101 3.20 -0.35 5.36
N ASN A 102 2.92 0.81 4.78
CA ASN A 102 3.87 1.92 4.75
C ASN A 102 3.75 2.91 5.92
N ILE A 103 2.60 2.98 6.58
CA ILE A 103 2.34 3.96 7.65
C ILE A 103 1.99 3.26 8.96
N ILE A 104 0.99 2.36 8.95
CA ILE A 104 0.44 1.80 10.18
C ILE A 104 1.41 0.79 10.81
N ILE A 105 1.91 -0.16 10.04
CA ILE A 105 2.81 -1.21 10.53
C ILE A 105 4.10 -0.63 11.12
N PRO A 106 4.82 0.31 10.48
CA PRO A 106 6.01 0.93 11.07
C PRO A 106 5.77 1.60 12.42
N LEU A 107 4.56 2.13 12.63
CA LEU A 107 4.21 2.84 13.88
C LEU A 107 3.68 1.92 14.98
N THR A 108 3.22 0.71 14.64
CA THR A 108 2.47 -0.13 15.59
C THR A 108 3.05 -1.52 15.81
N ALA A 109 3.78 -2.07 14.84
CA ALA A 109 4.28 -3.43 14.92
C ALA A 109 5.69 -3.51 15.51
N LYS A 110 5.85 -4.35 16.54
CA LYS A 110 7.19 -4.70 17.05
C LYS A 110 8.01 -5.37 15.95
N GLY A 111 9.25 -4.93 15.75
CA GLY A 111 10.14 -5.47 14.73
C GLY A 111 9.98 -4.87 13.33
N ALA A 112 9.17 -3.84 13.16
CA ALA A 112 9.10 -3.05 11.94
C ALA A 112 10.35 -2.16 11.80
N ASN A 113 11.48 -2.77 11.44
CA ASN A 113 12.74 -2.05 11.24
C ASN A 113 12.79 -1.38 9.85
N TYR A 114 11.76 -0.62 9.52
CA TYR A 114 11.63 0.23 8.34
C TYR A 114 10.62 1.35 8.64
N SER A 115 10.61 2.39 7.81
CA SER A 115 9.68 3.51 7.91
C SER A 115 9.12 3.87 6.54
N PHE A 116 8.27 4.88 6.49
CA PHE A 116 7.82 5.49 5.24
C PHE A 116 9.00 5.91 4.36
N ASP A 117 10.06 6.47 4.96
CA ASP A 117 11.26 6.95 4.26
C ASP A 117 12.20 5.84 3.79
N SER A 118 11.88 4.57 4.06
CA SER A 118 12.63 3.42 3.54
C SER A 118 12.34 3.13 2.06
N PHE A 119 11.49 3.95 1.42
CA PHE A 119 11.08 3.77 0.02
C PHE A 119 11.17 5.08 -0.76
N ASP A 120 11.42 4.96 -2.06
CA ASP A 120 11.22 6.00 -3.05
C ASP A 120 9.89 5.74 -3.76
N TYR A 121 8.93 6.66 -3.61
CA TYR A 121 7.58 6.51 -4.16
C TYR A 121 7.53 7.00 -5.60
N ILE A 122 6.97 6.18 -6.49
CA ILE A 122 6.96 6.41 -7.94
C ILE A 122 5.63 7.04 -8.36
N ALA A 123 4.53 6.37 -8.04
CA ALA A 123 3.20 6.83 -8.41
C ALA A 123 2.13 6.27 -7.49
N ARG A 124 1.06 7.03 -7.29
CA ARG A 124 -0.20 6.52 -6.78
C ARG A 124 -0.99 5.95 -7.95
N ILE A 125 -1.30 4.66 -7.90
CA ILE A 125 -1.94 3.93 -9.00
C ILE A 125 -3.42 3.62 -8.76
N MET A 126 -3.90 3.80 -7.53
CA MET A 126 -5.28 3.56 -7.16
C MET A 126 -5.73 4.52 -6.05
N VAL A 127 -6.95 5.02 -6.18
CA VAL A 127 -7.76 5.57 -5.09
C VAL A 127 -9.03 4.75 -5.03
N ALA A 128 -9.33 4.17 -3.88
CA ALA A 128 -10.51 3.33 -3.68
C ALA A 128 -11.53 4.04 -2.80
N ASN A 129 -12.72 4.21 -3.31
CA ASN A 129 -13.83 4.82 -2.59
C ASN A 129 -14.47 3.80 -1.65
N CYS A 130 -13.96 3.72 -0.41
CA CYS A 130 -14.41 2.75 0.59
C CYS A 130 -15.82 3.10 1.11
N ALA A 131 -16.57 2.08 1.51
CA ALA A 131 -17.93 2.25 2.00
C ALA A 131 -18.19 1.48 3.30
N VAL A 132 -18.94 2.09 4.20
CA VAL A 132 -19.60 1.40 5.31
C VAL A 132 -20.83 0.71 4.75
N VAL A 133 -20.88 -0.60 4.93
CA VAL A 133 -22.00 -1.43 4.45
C VAL A 133 -22.60 -2.25 5.58
N VAL A 134 -23.90 -2.48 5.45
CA VAL A 134 -24.72 -3.31 6.33
C VAL A 134 -25.54 -4.29 5.48
N ASN A 135 -26.17 -5.29 6.10
CA ASN A 135 -27.15 -6.12 5.42
C ASN A 135 -28.29 -5.23 4.88
N LYS A 136 -28.85 -5.57 3.71
CA LYS A 136 -29.94 -4.78 3.10
C LYS A 136 -31.14 -4.59 4.04
N ASP A 137 -31.43 -5.59 4.86
CA ASP A 137 -32.56 -5.61 5.79
C ASP A 137 -32.26 -4.91 7.13
N ALA A 138 -31.03 -4.38 7.30
CA ALA A 138 -30.64 -3.62 8.48
C ALA A 138 -31.54 -2.37 8.65
N PRO A 139 -31.88 -1.99 9.89
CA PRO A 139 -32.83 -0.90 10.15
C PRO A 139 -32.28 0.50 9.83
N TRP A 140 -30.98 0.61 9.54
CA TRP A 140 -30.31 1.89 9.30
C TRP A 140 -30.20 2.21 7.82
N ASN A 141 -30.40 3.49 7.45
CA ASN A 141 -30.28 3.98 6.07
C ASN A 141 -29.11 4.95 5.86
N ASN A 142 -28.48 5.36 6.94
CA ASN A 142 -27.30 6.23 6.95
C ASN A 142 -26.47 5.98 8.21
N LEU A 143 -25.27 6.55 8.24
CA LEU A 143 -24.32 6.32 9.34
C LEU A 143 -24.76 6.99 10.64
N LYS A 144 -25.54 8.08 10.59
CA LYS A 144 -26.09 8.74 11.79
C LYS A 144 -27.11 7.86 12.51
N GLU A 145 -27.94 7.15 11.78
CA GLU A 145 -28.90 6.20 12.36
C GLU A 145 -28.17 5.03 13.04
N PHE A 146 -27.12 4.50 12.41
CA PHE A 146 -26.26 3.49 13.03
C PHE A 146 -25.59 4.03 14.30
N GLU A 147 -25.00 5.22 14.26
CA GLU A 147 -24.38 5.88 15.40
C GLU A 147 -25.36 6.01 16.58
N ALA A 148 -26.56 6.50 16.30
CA ALA A 148 -27.61 6.67 17.32
C ALA A 148 -28.01 5.33 17.96
N ALA A 149 -28.13 4.27 17.15
CA ALA A 149 -28.42 2.90 17.64
C ALA A 149 -27.27 2.35 18.50
N ALA A 150 -26.03 2.49 18.05
CA ALA A 150 -24.84 2.03 18.77
C ALA A 150 -24.65 2.75 20.12
N LYS A 151 -25.00 4.04 20.20
CA LYS A 151 -24.95 4.83 21.45
C LYS A 151 -26.03 4.45 22.44
N LYS A 152 -27.19 3.94 21.98
CA LYS A 152 -28.26 3.44 22.87
C LYS A 152 -27.90 2.12 23.53
N GLU A 153 -27.11 1.27 22.86
CA GLU A 153 -26.71 -0.04 23.36
C GLU A 153 -25.20 -0.24 23.15
N PRO A 154 -24.34 0.40 23.97
CA PRO A 154 -22.89 0.38 23.81
C PRO A 154 -22.34 -1.05 23.82
N GLY A 155 -21.49 -1.41 22.83
CA GLY A 155 -20.84 -2.69 22.71
C GLY A 155 -21.73 -3.84 22.23
N LYS A 156 -23.00 -3.59 21.90
CA LYS A 156 -23.92 -4.63 21.40
C LYS A 156 -23.74 -4.89 19.90
N LEU A 157 -23.62 -3.84 19.10
CA LEU A 157 -23.43 -3.96 17.66
C LEU A 157 -22.04 -4.46 17.31
N VAL A 158 -21.94 -5.26 16.26
CA VAL A 158 -20.71 -5.94 15.84
C VAL A 158 -20.14 -5.29 14.58
N PHE A 159 -18.89 -4.87 14.65
CA PHE A 159 -18.08 -4.46 13.51
C PHE A 159 -17.23 -5.62 13.01
N ALA A 160 -17.50 -6.10 11.79
CA ALA A 160 -16.61 -7.04 11.10
C ALA A 160 -15.38 -6.30 10.56
N SER A 161 -14.26 -6.46 11.21
CA SER A 161 -12.99 -5.82 10.87
C SER A 161 -12.25 -6.62 9.81
N PRO A 162 -11.97 -6.05 8.62
CA PRO A 162 -11.21 -6.74 7.56
C PRO A 162 -9.70 -6.66 7.82
N ALA A 163 -9.20 -7.49 8.72
CA ALA A 163 -7.82 -7.55 9.24
C ALA A 163 -7.44 -6.39 10.19
N ALA A 164 -6.73 -6.76 11.28
CA ALA A 164 -6.38 -5.85 12.39
C ALA A 164 -5.52 -4.65 11.98
N THR A 165 -4.60 -4.86 11.05
CA THR A 165 -3.64 -3.84 10.56
C THR A 165 -4.07 -3.18 9.25
N SER A 166 -5.29 -3.44 8.81
CA SER A 166 -5.86 -2.82 7.62
C SER A 166 -6.16 -1.35 7.86
N TRP A 167 -5.92 -0.52 6.87
CA TRP A 167 -6.37 0.87 6.82
C TRP A 167 -7.87 0.99 7.11
N LEU A 168 -8.69 0.08 6.57
CA LEU A 168 -10.13 0.06 6.77
C LEU A 168 -10.50 -0.05 8.27
N THR A 169 -9.80 -0.90 8.99
CA THR A 169 -9.98 -1.08 10.44
C THR A 169 -9.57 0.16 11.21
N PHE A 170 -8.44 0.78 10.86
CA PHE A 170 -7.97 2.00 11.51
C PHE A 170 -8.89 3.19 11.25
N ALA A 171 -9.37 3.35 10.03
CA ALA A 171 -10.32 4.41 9.68
C ALA A 171 -11.60 4.31 10.52
N MET A 172 -12.14 3.10 10.68
CA MET A 172 -13.33 2.89 11.50
C MET A 172 -13.06 3.05 13.00
N ARG A 173 -11.92 2.59 13.51
CA ARG A 173 -11.54 2.84 14.91
C ARG A 173 -11.43 4.34 15.22
N ASN A 174 -10.86 5.12 14.28
CA ASN A 174 -10.81 6.56 14.40
C ASN A 174 -12.21 7.18 14.44
N TRP A 175 -13.11 6.72 13.56
CA TRP A 175 -14.51 7.16 13.57
C TRP A 175 -15.23 6.78 14.88
N PHE A 176 -15.07 5.55 15.37
CA PHE A 176 -15.63 5.12 16.66
C PHE A 176 -15.14 5.99 17.82
N THR A 177 -13.83 6.27 17.85
CA THR A 177 -13.24 7.12 18.89
C THR A 177 -13.76 8.55 18.81
N GLY A 178 -13.80 9.14 17.61
CA GLY A 178 -14.24 10.52 17.40
C GLY A 178 -15.73 10.74 17.70
N THR A 179 -16.56 9.71 17.48
CA THR A 179 -18.01 9.77 17.73
C THR A 179 -18.42 9.24 19.12
N GLY A 180 -17.54 8.57 19.84
CA GLY A 180 -17.85 7.89 21.10
C GLY A 180 -18.69 6.61 20.93
N VAL A 181 -18.79 6.09 19.70
CA VAL A 181 -19.48 4.81 19.40
C VAL A 181 -18.67 3.64 19.95
N GLN A 182 -19.35 2.74 20.66
CA GLN A 182 -18.77 1.51 21.17
C GLN A 182 -19.40 0.32 20.44
N VAL A 183 -18.57 -0.49 19.77
CA VAL A 183 -18.97 -1.72 19.07
C VAL A 183 -18.10 -2.89 19.51
N LYS A 184 -18.62 -4.10 19.37
CA LYS A 184 -17.81 -5.31 19.47
C LYS A 184 -17.07 -5.53 18.15
N GLN A 185 -15.75 -5.45 18.15
CA GLN A 185 -14.95 -5.72 16.97
C GLN A 185 -14.64 -7.21 16.86
N VAL A 186 -14.94 -7.81 15.69
CA VAL A 186 -14.59 -9.20 15.34
C VAL A 186 -13.69 -9.14 14.11
N GLU A 187 -12.51 -9.77 14.20
CA GLU A 187 -11.54 -9.77 13.11
C GLU A 187 -11.77 -10.90 12.12
N TYR A 188 -11.69 -10.57 10.84
CA TYR A 188 -11.72 -11.50 9.72
C TYR A 188 -10.42 -11.39 8.91
N LYS A 189 -10.08 -12.42 8.14
CA LYS A 189 -8.81 -12.46 7.39
C LYS A 189 -8.81 -11.57 6.16
N SER A 190 -9.99 -11.19 5.67
CA SER A 190 -10.15 -10.40 4.44
C SER A 190 -11.45 -9.58 4.45
N GLY A 191 -11.53 -8.60 3.54
CA GLY A 191 -12.77 -7.85 3.29
C GLY A 191 -13.91 -8.74 2.78
N GLY A 192 -13.61 -9.76 2.01
CA GLY A 192 -14.61 -10.72 1.54
C GLY A 192 -15.23 -11.55 2.67
N GLU A 193 -14.42 -12.03 3.62
CA GLU A 193 -14.93 -12.71 4.81
C GLU A 193 -15.77 -11.78 5.69
N ALA A 194 -15.33 -10.52 5.89
CA ALA A 194 -16.09 -9.52 6.64
C ALA A 194 -17.43 -9.21 5.98
N ALA A 195 -17.47 -9.09 4.64
CA ALA A 195 -18.70 -8.92 3.89
C ALA A 195 -19.65 -10.10 4.05
N THR A 196 -19.12 -11.33 3.98
CA THR A 196 -19.89 -12.56 4.18
C THR A 196 -20.49 -12.63 5.59
N ALA A 197 -19.74 -12.19 6.62
CA ALA A 197 -20.24 -12.13 7.99
C ALA A 197 -21.44 -11.15 8.13
N VAL A 198 -21.38 -10.00 7.47
CA VAL A 198 -22.52 -9.05 7.45
C VAL A 198 -23.71 -9.64 6.70
N LEU A 199 -23.50 -10.29 5.56
CA LEU A 199 -24.57 -10.98 4.82
C LEU A 199 -25.25 -12.07 5.63
N GLY A 200 -24.47 -12.83 6.41
CA GLY A 200 -24.94 -13.91 7.25
C GLY A 200 -25.54 -13.48 8.59
N GLY A 201 -25.59 -12.17 8.90
CA GLY A 201 -26.07 -11.66 10.19
C GLY A 201 -25.13 -11.95 11.38
N HIS A 202 -23.87 -12.31 11.11
CA HIS A 202 -22.84 -12.52 12.16
C HIS A 202 -22.15 -11.22 12.58
N ALA A 203 -22.35 -10.16 11.82
CA ALA A 203 -21.92 -8.80 12.13
C ALA A 203 -22.92 -7.80 11.58
N ASP A 204 -22.99 -6.63 12.21
CA ASP A 204 -23.96 -5.59 11.85
C ASP A 204 -23.44 -4.68 10.75
N MET A 205 -22.13 -4.41 10.75
CA MET A 205 -21.49 -3.53 9.77
C MET A 205 -20.07 -3.96 9.44
N THR A 206 -19.59 -3.52 8.28
CA THR A 206 -18.18 -3.55 7.91
C THR A 206 -17.82 -2.34 7.07
N PHE A 207 -16.51 -2.07 6.90
CA PHE A 207 -15.98 -1.02 6.02
C PHE A 207 -15.08 -1.66 4.97
N LEU A 208 -15.39 -1.48 3.69
CA LEU A 208 -14.85 -2.28 2.60
C LEU A 208 -14.35 -1.44 1.43
N PHE A 209 -13.41 -2.01 0.70
CA PHE A 209 -13.04 -1.57 -0.65
C PHE A 209 -14.14 -1.92 -1.67
N PRO A 210 -14.23 -1.17 -2.81
CA PRO A 210 -15.26 -1.37 -3.83
C PRO A 210 -15.39 -2.80 -4.34
N GLN A 211 -14.27 -3.49 -4.58
CA GLN A 211 -14.26 -4.85 -5.09
C GLN A 211 -14.93 -5.88 -4.15
N ASN A 212 -15.00 -5.57 -2.85
CA ASN A 212 -15.65 -6.44 -1.88
C ASN A 212 -17.13 -6.13 -1.67
N TYR A 213 -17.55 -4.85 -1.77
CA TYR A 213 -18.94 -4.51 -1.55
C TYR A 213 -19.76 -4.33 -2.84
N ALA A 214 -19.15 -3.87 -3.94
CA ALA A 214 -19.87 -3.51 -5.15
C ALA A 214 -20.70 -4.66 -5.76
N PRO A 215 -20.19 -5.88 -5.91
CA PRO A 215 -20.98 -6.99 -6.44
C PRO A 215 -22.21 -7.31 -5.57
N MET A 216 -22.10 -7.15 -4.26
CA MET A 216 -23.15 -7.44 -3.30
C MET A 216 -24.17 -6.30 -3.20
N ALA A 217 -23.72 -5.05 -3.29
CA ALA A 217 -24.57 -3.87 -3.34
C ALA A 217 -25.37 -3.83 -4.65
N SER A 218 -24.74 -4.13 -5.79
CA SER A 218 -25.41 -4.22 -7.09
C SER A 218 -26.45 -5.35 -7.16
N ALA A 219 -26.26 -6.42 -6.38
CA ALA A 219 -27.21 -7.53 -6.25
C ALA A 219 -28.27 -7.29 -5.16
N ASP A 220 -28.39 -6.07 -4.62
CA ASP A 220 -29.32 -5.68 -3.55
C ASP A 220 -29.20 -6.58 -2.30
N LYS A 221 -27.99 -6.96 -1.93
CA LYS A 221 -27.71 -7.76 -0.73
C LYS A 221 -27.12 -6.96 0.41
N LEU A 222 -26.42 -5.87 0.09
CA LEU A 222 -25.85 -4.92 1.05
C LEU A 222 -26.36 -3.52 0.77
N LYS A 223 -26.52 -2.74 1.83
CA LYS A 223 -26.88 -1.32 1.81
C LYS A 223 -25.67 -0.49 2.23
N ILE A 224 -25.42 0.60 1.52
CA ILE A 224 -24.32 1.54 1.81
C ILE A 224 -24.85 2.62 2.77
N LEU A 225 -24.27 2.71 3.97
CA LEU A 225 -24.60 3.75 4.94
C LEU A 225 -23.78 5.03 4.77
N ALA A 226 -22.55 4.88 4.32
CA ALA A 226 -21.66 6.01 3.99
C ALA A 226 -20.60 5.56 2.99
N ILE A 227 -20.16 6.50 2.14
CA ILE A 227 -19.08 6.29 1.16
C ILE A 227 -18.05 7.42 1.32
N GLY A 228 -16.79 7.15 0.99
CA GLY A 228 -15.69 8.09 1.21
C GLY A 228 -15.83 9.40 0.45
N THR A 229 -16.18 9.33 -0.84
CA THR A 229 -16.41 10.49 -1.72
C THR A 229 -17.63 10.25 -2.60
N LYS A 230 -18.18 11.29 -3.22
CA LYS A 230 -19.24 11.16 -4.23
C LYS A 230 -18.89 10.13 -5.29
N SER A 231 -19.88 9.37 -5.73
CA SER A 231 -19.72 8.29 -6.70
C SER A 231 -20.82 8.33 -7.76
N ASP A 232 -20.41 8.29 -9.02
CA ASP A 232 -21.36 8.17 -10.14
C ASP A 232 -22.00 6.77 -10.20
N VAL A 233 -21.32 5.76 -9.64
CA VAL A 233 -21.86 4.38 -9.55
C VAL A 233 -22.91 4.26 -8.45
N TYR A 234 -22.76 5.00 -7.36
CA TYR A 234 -23.67 5.02 -6.22
C TYR A 234 -24.11 6.47 -5.90
N PRO A 235 -24.85 7.13 -6.79
CA PRO A 235 -25.16 8.56 -6.68
C PRO A 235 -26.00 8.90 -5.44
N ASN A 236 -26.78 7.94 -4.95
CA ASN A 236 -27.63 8.09 -3.77
C ASN A 236 -26.94 7.72 -2.44
N ALA A 237 -25.72 7.17 -2.49
CA ALA A 237 -24.99 6.83 -1.27
C ALA A 237 -24.45 8.12 -0.61
N PRO A 238 -24.83 8.40 0.65
CA PRO A 238 -24.37 9.59 1.34
C PRO A 238 -22.86 9.46 1.67
N THR A 239 -22.12 10.55 1.51
CA THR A 239 -20.72 10.57 1.91
C THR A 239 -20.58 10.75 3.43
N PHE A 240 -19.40 10.41 4.00
CA PHE A 240 -19.09 10.74 5.39
C PHE A 240 -19.20 12.25 5.64
N ALA A 241 -18.66 13.07 4.73
CA ALA A 241 -18.68 14.53 4.84
C ALA A 241 -20.11 15.11 4.83
N GLU A 242 -21.01 14.61 3.96
CA GLU A 242 -22.40 15.04 3.94
C GLU A 242 -23.15 14.70 5.22
N GLN A 243 -22.68 13.69 5.96
CA GLN A 243 -23.23 13.31 7.24
C GLN A 243 -22.54 14.04 8.42
N GLY A 244 -21.58 14.95 8.13
CA GLY A 244 -20.88 15.76 9.12
C GLY A 244 -19.68 15.07 9.79
N TYR A 245 -19.17 13.98 9.20
CA TYR A 245 -17.98 13.31 9.69
C TYR A 245 -16.74 13.78 8.91
N GLU A 246 -15.78 14.34 9.65
CA GLU A 246 -14.50 14.76 9.08
C GLU A 246 -13.56 13.56 8.93
N GLY A 247 -12.69 13.60 7.92
CA GLY A 247 -11.67 12.60 7.67
C GLY A 247 -11.63 12.08 6.23
N ASN A 248 -10.57 11.33 5.95
CA ASN A 248 -10.39 10.68 4.64
C ASN A 248 -10.80 9.21 4.77
N TYR A 249 -11.86 8.83 4.09
CA TYR A 249 -12.42 7.46 4.08
C TYR A 249 -12.24 6.77 2.72
N TYR A 250 -11.10 7.00 2.09
CA TYR A 250 -10.70 6.31 0.86
C TYR A 250 -9.35 5.60 1.05
N GLY A 251 -9.20 4.45 0.43
CA GLY A 251 -7.93 3.75 0.38
C GLY A 251 -7.09 4.22 -0.80
N TRP A 252 -5.80 3.92 -0.78
CA TRP A 252 -4.90 4.16 -1.89
C TRP A 252 -3.90 3.02 -2.03
N ALA A 253 -3.41 2.83 -3.24
CA ALA A 253 -2.24 2.03 -3.50
C ALA A 253 -1.30 2.79 -4.44
N GLY A 254 -0.02 2.53 -4.29
CA GLY A 254 1.04 3.12 -5.10
C GLY A 254 2.14 2.12 -5.40
N ILE A 255 3.04 2.52 -6.27
CA ILE A 255 4.27 1.78 -6.54
C ILE A 255 5.42 2.52 -5.89
N ALA A 256 6.25 1.75 -5.20
CA ALA A 256 7.46 2.25 -4.56
C ALA A 256 8.64 1.33 -4.87
N ALA A 257 9.83 1.87 -4.78
CA ALA A 257 11.10 1.14 -4.85
C ALA A 257 11.85 1.27 -3.52
N PRO A 258 12.83 0.40 -3.22
CA PRO A 258 13.72 0.58 -2.09
C PRO A 258 14.39 1.95 -2.13
N LYS A 259 14.61 2.56 -0.96
CA LYS A 259 15.28 3.87 -0.84
C LYS A 259 16.64 3.88 -1.50
N GLY A 260 16.93 4.95 -2.26
CA GLY A 260 18.18 5.12 -2.98
C GLY A 260 18.19 4.51 -4.39
N THR A 261 17.03 4.11 -4.91
CA THR A 261 16.89 3.70 -6.31
C THR A 261 17.23 4.89 -7.23
N PRO A 262 18.12 4.73 -8.22
CA PRO A 262 18.53 5.82 -9.11
C PRO A 262 17.35 6.50 -9.78
N LYS A 263 17.38 7.83 -9.83
CA LYS A 263 16.29 8.63 -10.40
C LYS A 263 15.95 8.25 -11.84
N GLU A 264 16.96 7.93 -12.65
CA GLU A 264 16.77 7.52 -14.05
C GLU A 264 15.96 6.20 -14.16
N ILE A 265 16.07 5.31 -13.17
CA ILE A 265 15.26 4.10 -13.08
C ILE A 265 13.83 4.45 -12.64
N LEU A 266 13.69 5.30 -11.61
CA LEU A 266 12.37 5.72 -11.14
C LEU A 266 11.56 6.41 -12.24
N ASP A 267 12.19 7.29 -13.04
CA ASP A 267 11.56 8.03 -14.13
C ASP A 267 11.09 7.13 -15.30
N ARG A 268 11.66 5.92 -15.44
CA ARG A 268 11.24 4.94 -16.45
C ARG A 268 10.06 4.08 -16.02
N LEU A 269 9.79 4.03 -14.72
CA LEU A 269 8.68 3.24 -14.18
C LEU A 269 7.36 3.97 -14.41
N PRO A 270 6.35 3.32 -15.00
CA PRO A 270 5.16 4.03 -15.44
C PRO A 270 4.30 4.50 -14.28
N ALA A 271 3.95 5.79 -14.29
CA ALA A 271 2.78 6.32 -13.62
C ALA A 271 1.55 6.07 -14.52
N ILE A 272 0.46 5.58 -13.94
CA ILE A 272 -0.82 5.40 -14.65
C ILE A 272 -1.55 6.73 -14.64
#